data_6001a3efcc7f6391556e607226c6528e
#
_entry.id   6001a3efcc7f6391556e607226c6528e
#
_cell.length_a   1.000
_cell.length_b   1.000
_cell.length_c   1.000
_cell.angle_alpha   90.00
_cell.angle_beta   90.00
_cell.angle_gamma   90.00
#
_symmetry.space_group_name_H-M   'P 1'
#
loop_
_entity.id
_entity.type
_entity.pdbx_description
1 polymer ?
#
loop_
_entity_poly.entity_id
_entity_poly.type
_entity_poly.pdbx_seq_one_letter_code
_entity_poly.pdbx_strand_id
1 'polypeptide(L)'
;NFQIARQALLTERPDVLIVVDYPSFNLRMAAFCRKHLPNTKIVYYIPPKVWAWKRRRIHRIARLCDAVLGIFPFEPSFYAQYGYRCTYVGNPTAEQITAYKAQHAEITNRDTRPTIAILPGSRASEVSHCLPTMLSAARQFVNYQIMVCAAPGLEDDYYTPYLSEKEILTRDTYQAV
;
A
#
# COMPACT_ATOMS: atom_id res chain seq x y z
N ASN A 1 -1.60 20.77 -7.56
CA ASN A 1 -2.51 19.79 -6.91
C ASN A 1 -3.11 20.29 -5.58
N PHE A 2 -2.32 20.88 -4.65
CA PHE A 2 -2.85 21.31 -3.34
C PHE A 2 -3.87 22.44 -3.45
N GLN A 3 -3.62 23.44 -4.31
CA GLN A 3 -4.56 24.55 -4.54
C GLN A 3 -5.85 24.07 -5.20
N ILE A 4 -5.76 23.18 -6.18
CA ILE A 4 -6.92 22.59 -6.86
C ILE A 4 -7.82 21.87 -5.83
N ALA A 5 -7.24 21.04 -4.97
CA ALA A 5 -7.99 20.32 -3.94
C ALA A 5 -8.64 21.26 -2.92
N ARG A 6 -7.97 22.38 -2.54
CA ARG A 6 -8.55 23.39 -1.66
C ARG A 6 -9.74 24.09 -2.30
N GLN A 7 -9.60 24.47 -3.58
CA GLN A 7 -10.68 25.10 -4.32
C GLN A 7 -11.88 24.18 -4.44
N ALA A 8 -11.66 22.91 -4.79
CA ALA A 8 -12.71 21.91 -4.85
C ALA A 8 -13.45 21.77 -3.51
N LEU A 9 -12.73 21.68 -2.38
CA LEU A 9 -13.36 21.62 -1.06
C LEU A 9 -14.23 22.85 -0.75
N LEU A 10 -13.79 24.04 -1.12
CA LEU A 10 -14.56 25.27 -0.89
C LEU A 10 -15.79 25.36 -1.77
N THR A 11 -15.71 24.83 -2.99
CA THR A 11 -16.83 24.83 -3.96
C THR A 11 -17.87 23.77 -3.58
N GLU A 12 -17.44 22.54 -3.37
CA GLU A 12 -18.33 21.39 -3.13
C GLU A 12 -18.90 21.34 -1.70
N ARG A 13 -18.18 21.91 -0.72
CA ARG A 13 -18.57 21.91 0.70
C ARG A 13 -19.08 20.58 1.21
N PRO A 14 -18.31 19.51 1.12
CA PRO A 14 -18.78 18.17 1.43
C PRO A 14 -19.13 18.04 2.92
N ASP A 15 -20.12 17.21 3.24
CA ASP A 15 -20.45 16.82 4.61
C ASP A 15 -19.35 15.98 5.25
N VAL A 16 -18.67 15.16 4.44
CA VAL A 16 -17.59 14.27 4.88
C VAL A 16 -16.39 14.38 3.94
N LEU A 17 -15.22 14.62 4.52
CA LEU A 17 -13.92 14.52 3.86
C LEU A 17 -13.23 13.23 4.30
N ILE A 18 -13.06 12.27 3.38
CA ILE A 18 -12.25 11.07 3.63
C ILE A 18 -10.86 11.30 3.05
N VAL A 19 -9.84 11.20 3.91
CA VAL A 19 -8.44 11.24 3.50
C VAL A 19 -7.82 9.85 3.63
N VAL A 20 -7.06 9.43 2.60
CA VAL A 20 -6.50 8.08 2.52
C VAL A 20 -4.99 8.15 2.45
N ASP A 21 -4.29 7.45 3.35
CA ASP A 21 -2.82 7.38 3.39
C ASP A 21 -2.13 8.77 3.25
N TYR A 22 -1.04 8.87 2.56
CA TYR A 22 -0.25 10.06 2.14
C TYR A 22 -0.27 11.25 3.13
N PRO A 23 0.35 11.11 4.31
CA PRO A 23 0.15 12.02 5.45
C PRO A 23 0.58 13.46 5.21
N SER A 24 1.58 13.71 4.35
CA SER A 24 2.10 15.06 4.12
C SER A 24 1.08 15.96 3.44
N PHE A 25 0.33 15.46 2.49
CA PHE A 25 -0.75 16.16 1.81
C PHE A 25 -2.03 16.15 2.66
N ASN A 26 -2.44 14.98 3.12
CA ASN A 26 -3.72 14.77 3.78
C ASN A 26 -3.85 15.52 5.11
N LEU A 27 -2.81 15.59 5.95
CA LEU A 27 -2.84 16.38 7.18
C LEU A 27 -2.88 17.89 6.92
N ARG A 28 -2.37 18.36 5.77
CA ARG A 28 -2.52 19.77 5.35
C ARG A 28 -3.95 20.04 4.87
N MET A 29 -4.54 19.10 4.11
CA MET A 29 -5.93 19.21 3.65
C MET A 29 -6.91 19.15 4.81
N ALA A 30 -6.73 18.21 5.76
CA ALA A 30 -7.53 18.11 6.97
C ALA A 30 -7.47 19.41 7.82
N ALA A 31 -6.28 19.99 7.98
CA ALA A 31 -6.13 21.25 8.70
C ALA A 31 -6.82 22.43 7.96
N PHE A 32 -6.73 22.45 6.63
CA PHE A 32 -7.42 23.45 5.82
C PHE A 32 -8.94 23.28 5.94
N CYS A 33 -9.45 22.07 5.79
CA CYS A 33 -10.87 21.75 5.93
C CYS A 33 -11.39 22.16 7.30
N ARG A 34 -10.72 21.76 8.38
CA ARG A 34 -11.11 22.12 9.75
C ARG A 34 -11.20 23.63 9.99
N LYS A 35 -10.32 24.41 9.33
CA LYS A 35 -10.32 25.88 9.43
C LYS A 35 -11.46 26.54 8.65
N HIS A 36 -11.75 26.07 7.45
CA HIS A 36 -12.65 26.77 6.50
C HIS A 36 -14.04 26.14 6.40
N LEU A 37 -14.18 24.86 6.77
CA LEU A 37 -15.40 24.07 6.72
C LEU A 37 -15.59 23.32 8.06
N PRO A 38 -15.89 24.04 9.16
CA PRO A 38 -15.91 23.46 10.51
C PRO A 38 -16.95 22.34 10.70
N ASN A 39 -18.02 22.37 9.90
CA ASN A 39 -19.10 21.36 9.96
C ASN A 39 -18.77 20.07 9.19
N THR A 40 -17.80 20.10 8.28
CA THR A 40 -17.36 18.92 7.53
C THR A 40 -16.71 17.90 8.48
N LYS A 41 -17.20 16.68 8.49
CA LYS A 41 -16.57 15.56 9.22
C LYS A 41 -15.33 15.09 8.46
N ILE A 42 -14.25 14.82 9.19
CA ILE A 42 -12.98 14.38 8.61
C ILE A 42 -12.68 12.96 9.07
N VAL A 43 -12.60 12.04 8.11
CA VAL A 43 -12.28 10.63 8.35
C VAL A 43 -10.90 10.32 7.77
N TYR A 44 -10.01 9.77 8.58
CA TYR A 44 -8.72 9.28 8.10
C TYR A 44 -8.79 7.76 7.92
N TYR A 45 -8.81 7.32 6.68
CA TYR A 45 -8.70 5.90 6.31
C TYR A 45 -7.25 5.57 5.96
N ILE A 46 -6.75 4.45 6.41
CA ILE A 46 -5.34 4.04 6.31
C ILE A 46 -4.42 5.13 6.89
N PRO A 47 -4.45 5.36 8.22
CA PRO A 47 -3.64 6.41 8.83
C PRO A 47 -2.14 6.09 8.68
N PRO A 48 -1.28 7.12 8.72
CA PRO A 48 0.16 6.91 8.65
C PRO A 48 0.64 6.00 9.79
N LYS A 49 1.65 5.18 9.49
CA LYS A 49 2.24 4.20 10.43
C LYS A 49 2.97 4.91 11.60
N VAL A 50 2.20 5.65 12.41
CA VAL A 50 2.72 6.43 13.56
C VAL A 50 3.33 5.54 14.64
N TRP A 51 3.01 4.26 14.66
CA TRP A 51 3.61 3.24 15.50
C TRP A 51 5.05 2.90 15.10
N ALA A 52 5.41 3.06 13.80
CA ALA A 52 6.77 2.81 13.31
C ALA A 52 7.65 4.06 13.39
N TRP A 53 7.13 5.25 13.04
CA TRP A 53 7.92 6.47 13.03
C TRP A 53 7.05 7.73 13.14
N LYS A 54 7.65 8.86 13.53
CA LYS A 54 6.95 10.16 13.71
C LYS A 54 5.71 10.06 14.61
N ARG A 55 5.82 9.38 15.74
CA ARG A 55 4.74 9.14 16.71
C ARG A 55 3.95 10.41 17.10
N ARG A 56 4.62 11.56 17.16
CA ARG A 56 3.95 12.85 17.47
C ARG A 56 2.82 13.23 16.51
N ARG A 57 2.78 12.63 15.30
CA ARG A 57 1.67 12.85 14.35
C ARG A 57 0.33 12.36 14.88
N ILE A 58 0.30 11.41 15.82
CA ILE A 58 -0.93 10.88 16.41
C ILE A 58 -1.78 12.00 17.02
N HIS A 59 -1.16 12.95 17.73
CA HIS A 59 -1.85 14.10 18.33
C HIS A 59 -2.46 15.03 17.28
N ARG A 60 -1.77 15.18 16.14
CA ARG A 60 -2.27 16.01 15.04
C ARG A 60 -3.45 15.34 14.34
N ILE A 61 -3.37 14.02 14.10
CA ILE A 61 -4.46 13.23 13.52
C ILE A 61 -5.70 13.33 14.42
N ALA A 62 -5.54 13.03 15.71
CA ALA A 62 -6.64 13.06 16.67
C ALA A 62 -7.32 14.43 16.82
N ARG A 63 -6.55 15.52 16.68
CA ARG A 63 -7.11 16.88 16.73
C ARG A 63 -7.85 17.28 15.46
N LEU A 64 -7.43 16.77 14.30
CA LEU A 64 -7.98 17.16 13.00
C LEU A 64 -9.12 16.27 12.54
N CYS A 65 -9.09 14.99 12.87
CA CYS A 65 -10.01 14.00 12.34
C CYS A 65 -11.09 13.62 13.37
N ASP A 66 -12.31 13.46 12.91
CA ASP A 66 -13.45 13.00 13.71
C ASP A 66 -13.42 11.47 13.87
N ALA A 67 -12.87 10.75 12.88
CA ALA A 67 -12.70 9.31 12.93
C ALA A 67 -11.37 8.89 12.30
N VAL A 68 -10.79 7.81 12.82
CA VAL A 68 -9.57 7.17 12.31
C VAL A 68 -9.88 5.70 12.07
N LEU A 69 -9.73 5.24 10.83
CA LEU A 69 -10.02 3.88 10.38
C LEU A 69 -8.72 3.18 10.02
N GLY A 70 -8.24 2.34 10.94
CA GLY A 70 -6.99 1.58 10.80
C GLY A 70 -7.20 0.27 10.06
N ILE A 71 -6.14 -0.21 9.40
CA ILE A 71 -6.12 -1.46 8.65
C ILE A 71 -5.30 -2.58 9.32
N PHE A 72 -4.69 -2.28 10.46
CA PHE A 72 -3.98 -3.27 11.26
C PHE A 72 -4.70 -3.53 12.58
N PRO A 73 -4.87 -4.80 13.01
CA PRO A 73 -5.65 -5.14 14.20
C PRO A 73 -5.08 -4.59 15.51
N PHE A 74 -3.79 -4.23 15.55
CA PHE A 74 -3.14 -3.65 16.73
C PHE A 74 -3.26 -2.12 16.82
N GLU A 75 -3.67 -1.43 15.74
CA GLU A 75 -3.76 0.04 15.73
C GLU A 75 -4.73 0.60 16.78
N PRO A 76 -5.92 0.02 17.02
CA PRO A 76 -6.80 0.48 18.08
C PRO A 76 -6.11 0.53 19.46
N SER A 77 -5.41 -0.54 19.84
CA SER A 77 -4.67 -0.62 21.09
C SER A 77 -3.53 0.39 21.17
N PHE A 78 -2.84 0.61 20.03
CA PHE A 78 -1.78 1.61 19.96
C PHE A 78 -2.32 3.04 20.13
N TYR A 79 -3.41 3.39 19.45
CA TYR A 79 -4.04 4.72 19.59
C TYR A 79 -4.60 4.94 21.01
N ALA A 80 -5.14 3.90 21.63
CA ALA A 80 -5.67 3.95 23.00
C ALA A 80 -4.59 4.32 24.05
N GLN A 81 -3.33 3.92 23.85
CA GLN A 81 -2.20 4.30 24.71
C GLN A 81 -1.98 5.82 24.79
N TYR A 82 -2.44 6.56 23.78
CA TYR A 82 -2.38 8.02 23.72
C TYR A 82 -3.71 8.69 24.04
N GLY A 83 -4.72 7.93 24.50
CA GLY A 83 -6.05 8.43 24.79
C GLY A 83 -6.90 8.73 23.55
N TYR A 84 -6.56 8.16 22.38
CA TYR A 84 -7.28 8.37 21.13
C TYR A 84 -7.97 7.10 20.63
N ARG A 85 -9.06 7.30 19.89
CA ARG A 85 -9.82 6.22 19.30
C ARG A 85 -9.37 5.96 17.85
N CYS A 86 -9.17 4.69 17.52
CA CYS A 86 -9.00 4.19 16.16
C CYS A 86 -9.91 2.96 16.01
N THR A 87 -10.59 2.85 14.87
CA THR A 87 -11.43 1.68 14.57
C THR A 87 -10.71 0.81 13.55
N TYR A 88 -10.53 -0.46 13.86
CA TYR A 88 -10.05 -1.44 12.89
C TYR A 88 -11.17 -1.81 11.92
N VAL A 89 -10.94 -1.65 10.62
CA VAL A 89 -11.95 -1.86 9.57
C VAL A 89 -11.58 -2.97 8.58
N GLY A 90 -10.55 -3.76 8.88
CA GLY A 90 -10.01 -4.76 7.96
C GLY A 90 -8.88 -4.21 7.10
N ASN A 91 -8.19 -5.11 6.40
CA ASN A 91 -7.09 -4.77 5.49
C ASN A 91 -7.51 -5.10 4.06
N PRO A 92 -7.65 -4.10 3.17
CA PRO A 92 -8.11 -4.32 1.80
C PRO A 92 -7.20 -5.28 1.00
N THR A 93 -5.89 -5.28 1.27
CA THR A 93 -4.98 -6.24 0.63
C THR A 93 -5.26 -7.68 1.08
N ALA A 94 -5.53 -7.89 2.37
CA ALA A 94 -5.86 -9.21 2.88
C ALA A 94 -7.20 -9.73 2.31
N GLU A 95 -8.18 -8.84 2.15
CA GLU A 95 -9.47 -9.16 1.53
C GLU A 95 -9.28 -9.56 0.05
N GLN A 96 -8.48 -8.82 -0.71
CA GLN A 96 -8.16 -9.14 -2.10
C GLN A 96 -7.46 -10.51 -2.23
N ILE A 97 -6.48 -10.80 -1.36
CA ILE A 97 -5.79 -12.10 -1.36
C ILE A 97 -6.76 -13.23 -1.02
N THR A 98 -7.66 -13.04 -0.05
CA THR A 98 -8.66 -14.03 0.33
C THR A 98 -9.63 -14.28 -0.83
N ALA A 99 -10.11 -13.23 -1.48
CA ALA A 99 -10.99 -13.34 -2.64
C ALA A 99 -10.29 -14.07 -3.82
N TYR A 100 -9.03 -13.71 -4.10
CA TYR A 100 -8.24 -14.38 -5.14
C TYR A 100 -8.08 -15.88 -4.85
N LYS A 101 -7.72 -16.25 -3.63
CA LYS A 101 -7.56 -17.66 -3.23
C LYS A 101 -8.87 -18.46 -3.36
N ALA A 102 -10.01 -17.84 -3.03
CA ALA A 102 -11.32 -18.48 -3.18
C ALA A 102 -11.69 -18.74 -4.65
N GLN A 103 -11.30 -17.84 -5.56
CA GLN A 103 -11.56 -17.97 -6.99
C GLN A 103 -10.58 -18.92 -7.71
N HIS A 104 -9.37 -19.13 -7.14
CA HIS A 104 -8.29 -19.89 -7.75
C HIS A 104 -7.86 -21.08 -6.89
N ALA A 105 -8.82 -21.71 -6.19
CA ALA A 105 -8.56 -22.85 -5.29
C ALA A 105 -7.91 -24.06 -5.99
N GLU A 106 -7.99 -24.15 -7.33
CA GLU A 106 -7.49 -25.26 -8.14
C GLU A 106 -6.30 -24.87 -9.04
N ILE A 107 -5.36 -24.06 -8.58
CA ILE A 107 -4.11 -23.87 -9.33
C ILE A 107 -3.24 -25.15 -9.14
N THR A 108 -3.61 -26.20 -9.89
CA THR A 108 -2.99 -27.54 -9.79
C THR A 108 -1.79 -27.74 -10.72
N ASN A 109 -1.42 -26.76 -11.52
CA ASN A 109 -0.35 -26.93 -12.52
C ASN A 109 0.91 -26.13 -12.19
N ARG A 110 1.48 -26.37 -10.98
CA ARG A 110 2.78 -25.80 -10.63
C ARG A 110 3.89 -26.78 -11.01
N ASP A 111 4.98 -26.24 -11.57
CA ASP A 111 6.27 -26.92 -11.55
C ASP A 111 6.52 -27.50 -10.14
N THR A 112 6.98 -28.73 -10.05
CA THR A 112 7.24 -29.40 -8.76
C THR A 112 8.38 -28.76 -7.96
N ARG A 113 9.17 -27.88 -8.57
CA ARG A 113 10.24 -27.14 -7.91
C ARG A 113 9.66 -26.03 -7.04
N PRO A 114 10.24 -25.78 -5.86
CA PRO A 114 9.87 -24.63 -5.06
C PRO A 114 10.19 -23.32 -5.80
N THR A 115 9.35 -22.29 -5.62
CA THR A 115 9.45 -21.01 -6.33
C THR A 115 10.04 -19.94 -5.44
N ILE A 116 10.97 -19.14 -5.99
CA ILE A 116 11.42 -17.88 -5.42
C ILE A 116 10.68 -16.76 -6.18
N ALA A 117 9.74 -16.10 -5.51
CA ALA A 117 9.06 -14.93 -6.04
C ALA A 117 9.90 -13.66 -5.79
N ILE A 118 10.17 -12.91 -6.84
CA ILE A 118 10.89 -11.63 -6.80
C ILE A 118 9.92 -10.50 -7.10
N LEU A 119 9.71 -9.61 -6.12
CA LEU A 119 8.89 -8.40 -6.22
C LEU A 119 9.81 -7.17 -6.16
N PRO A 120 10.36 -6.72 -7.31
CA PRO A 120 11.44 -5.73 -7.32
C PRO A 120 10.98 -4.28 -7.07
N GLY A 121 9.69 -4.06 -7.00
CA GLY A 121 9.08 -2.75 -6.78
C GLY A 121 8.09 -2.37 -7.88
N SER A 122 7.45 -1.21 -7.70
CA SER A 122 6.39 -0.71 -8.59
C SER A 122 6.80 0.42 -9.53
N ARG A 123 8.01 0.95 -9.36
CA ARG A 123 8.56 2.07 -10.14
C ARG A 123 9.82 1.66 -10.86
N ALA A 124 10.07 2.25 -12.03
CA ALA A 124 11.27 2.02 -12.82
C ALA A 124 12.57 2.15 -11.99
N SER A 125 12.67 3.18 -11.17
CA SER A 125 13.84 3.40 -10.30
C SER A 125 14.01 2.33 -9.21
N GLU A 126 12.93 1.77 -8.70
CA GLU A 126 12.97 0.67 -7.73
C GLU A 126 13.46 -0.60 -8.42
N VAL A 127 12.84 -0.95 -9.55
CA VAL A 127 13.17 -2.14 -10.33
C VAL A 127 14.64 -2.10 -10.78
N SER A 128 15.09 -1.02 -11.41
CA SER A 128 16.48 -0.90 -11.88
C SER A 128 17.52 -1.03 -10.76
N HIS A 129 17.19 -0.58 -9.57
CA HIS A 129 18.10 -0.65 -8.42
C HIS A 129 18.07 -2.01 -7.72
N CYS A 130 16.89 -2.59 -7.53
CA CYS A 130 16.72 -3.79 -6.70
C CYS A 130 16.82 -5.10 -7.48
N LEU A 131 16.26 -5.16 -8.72
CA LEU A 131 16.16 -6.39 -9.48
C LEU A 131 17.49 -7.09 -9.75
N PRO A 132 18.58 -6.38 -10.15
CA PRO A 132 19.86 -7.04 -10.39
C PRO A 132 20.41 -7.77 -9.19
N THR A 133 20.33 -7.15 -8.02
CA THR A 133 20.81 -7.73 -6.76
C THR A 133 19.94 -8.92 -6.32
N MET A 134 18.61 -8.79 -6.44
CA MET A 134 17.67 -9.87 -6.13
C MET A 134 17.88 -11.09 -7.02
N LEU A 135 18.05 -10.90 -8.33
CA LEU A 135 18.34 -11.98 -9.27
C LEU A 135 19.70 -12.64 -8.97
N SER A 136 20.74 -11.84 -8.69
CA SER A 136 22.06 -12.38 -8.33
C SER A 136 21.97 -13.29 -7.10
N ALA A 137 21.18 -12.94 -6.12
CA ALA A 137 20.95 -13.77 -4.93
C ALA A 137 20.13 -15.03 -5.25
N ALA A 138 19.01 -14.88 -5.97
CA ALA A 138 18.10 -15.97 -6.28
C ALA A 138 18.74 -17.04 -7.18
N ARG A 139 19.60 -16.64 -8.13
CA ARG A 139 20.33 -17.55 -9.04
C ARG A 139 21.29 -18.52 -8.34
N GLN A 140 21.61 -18.29 -7.07
CA GLN A 140 22.42 -19.25 -6.27
C GLN A 140 21.60 -20.50 -5.87
N PHE A 141 20.28 -20.44 -5.96
CA PHE A 141 19.37 -21.52 -5.59
C PHE A 141 18.95 -22.33 -6.83
N VAL A 142 19.83 -23.19 -7.32
CA VAL A 142 19.68 -23.91 -8.62
C VAL A 142 18.46 -24.83 -8.70
N ASN A 143 17.94 -25.28 -7.55
CA ASN A 143 16.77 -26.17 -7.48
C ASN A 143 15.43 -25.42 -7.38
N TYR A 144 15.47 -24.11 -7.45
CA TYR A 144 14.27 -23.26 -7.38
C TYR A 144 13.90 -22.72 -8.76
N GLN A 145 12.61 -22.56 -8.99
CA GLN A 145 12.09 -21.73 -10.07
C GLN A 145 12.14 -20.27 -9.64
N ILE A 146 12.64 -19.38 -10.48
CA ILE A 146 12.67 -17.94 -10.18
C ILE A 146 11.55 -17.27 -10.97
N MET A 147 10.66 -16.59 -10.28
CA MET A 147 9.52 -15.88 -10.86
C MET A 147 9.61 -14.39 -10.50
N VAL A 148 9.68 -13.53 -11.51
CA VAL A 148 9.76 -12.08 -11.35
C VAL A 148 8.38 -11.48 -11.59
N CYS A 149 7.85 -10.74 -10.61
CA CYS A 149 6.57 -10.07 -10.71
C CYS A 149 6.74 -8.69 -11.35
N ALA A 150 6.20 -8.53 -12.56
CA ALA A 150 6.20 -7.26 -13.26
C ALA A 150 5.21 -6.27 -12.62
N ALA A 151 5.63 -5.01 -12.48
CA ALA A 151 4.76 -3.93 -12.03
C ALA A 151 3.72 -3.59 -13.11
N PRO A 152 2.45 -3.32 -12.75
CA PRO A 152 1.40 -3.01 -13.73
C PRO A 152 1.69 -1.78 -14.61
N GLY A 153 2.50 -0.84 -14.11
CA GLY A 153 2.86 0.40 -14.81
C GLY A 153 4.15 0.35 -15.62
N LEU A 154 4.77 -0.84 -15.79
CA LEU A 154 6.00 -1.02 -16.57
C LEU A 154 5.79 -2.09 -17.62
N GLU A 155 6.28 -1.85 -18.84
CA GLU A 155 6.23 -2.81 -19.94
C GLU A 155 7.24 -3.96 -19.72
N ASP A 156 6.99 -5.13 -20.34
CA ASP A 156 7.83 -6.31 -20.20
C ASP A 156 9.26 -6.07 -20.70
N ASP A 157 9.40 -5.26 -21.77
CA ASP A 157 10.69 -4.86 -22.32
C ASP A 157 11.61 -4.18 -21.31
N TYR A 158 11.03 -3.58 -20.25
CA TYR A 158 11.83 -2.98 -19.19
C TYR A 158 12.59 -4.02 -18.36
N TYR A 159 12.08 -5.24 -18.28
CA TYR A 159 12.67 -6.36 -17.52
C TYR A 159 13.64 -7.19 -18.34
N THR A 160 13.45 -7.23 -19.67
CA THR A 160 14.24 -8.04 -20.61
C THR A 160 15.76 -7.95 -20.42
N PRO A 161 16.37 -6.76 -20.18
CA PRO A 161 17.83 -6.66 -19.98
C PRO A 161 18.35 -7.38 -18.73
N TYR A 162 17.48 -7.69 -17.77
CA TYR A 162 17.86 -8.30 -16.49
C TYR A 162 17.63 -9.81 -16.46
N LEU A 163 16.70 -10.31 -17.29
CA LEU A 163 16.27 -11.69 -17.28
C LEU A 163 17.08 -12.56 -18.23
N SER A 164 17.17 -13.84 -17.90
CA SER A 164 17.65 -14.90 -18.78
C SER A 164 16.47 -15.86 -19.08
N GLU A 165 16.71 -16.89 -19.89
CA GLU A 165 15.72 -17.93 -20.20
C GLU A 165 15.28 -18.76 -18.96
N LYS A 166 15.95 -18.61 -17.84
CA LYS A 166 15.69 -19.37 -16.61
C LYS A 166 14.67 -18.71 -15.70
N GLU A 167 14.45 -17.43 -15.84
CA GLU A 167 13.49 -16.68 -15.03
C GLU A 167 12.16 -16.52 -15.77
N ILE A 168 11.06 -16.61 -15.03
CA ILE A 168 9.71 -16.39 -15.54
C ILE A 168 9.29 -14.98 -15.15
N LEU A 169 8.90 -14.17 -16.14
CA LEU A 169 8.23 -12.90 -15.88
C LEU A 169 6.71 -13.15 -15.81
N THR A 170 6.09 -12.68 -14.74
CA THR A 170 4.63 -12.77 -14.58
C THR A 170 4.03 -11.41 -14.22
N ARG A 171 2.84 -11.14 -14.73
CA ARG A 171 2.04 -9.99 -14.34
C ARG A 171 1.03 -10.33 -13.23
N ASP A 172 0.82 -11.60 -13.00
CA ASP A 172 -0.02 -12.09 -11.91
C ASP A 172 0.84 -12.33 -10.65
N THR A 173 0.93 -11.29 -9.81
CA THR A 173 1.67 -11.35 -8.55
C THR A 173 1.13 -12.42 -7.61
N TYR A 174 -0.16 -12.73 -7.68
CA TYR A 174 -0.77 -13.74 -6.82
C TYR A 174 -0.43 -15.17 -7.21
N GLN A 175 -0.07 -15.41 -8.47
CA GLN A 175 0.46 -16.72 -8.89
C GLN A 175 1.86 -17.00 -8.33
N ALA A 176 2.62 -15.93 -8.02
CA ALA A 176 4.00 -16.05 -7.55
C ALA A 176 4.08 -16.19 -6.01
N VAL A 177 3.02 -15.85 -5.29
CA VAL A 177 2.94 -15.81 -3.83
C VAL A 177 1.89 -16.79 -3.34
#